data_8c58b3a08b9d8f6c17b163c34c5d25be
#
_entry.id   8c58b3a08b9d8f6c17b163c34c5d25be
#
_cell.length_a   1.000
_cell.length_b   1.000
_cell.length_c   1.000
_cell.angle_alpha   90.00
_cell.angle_beta   90.00
_cell.angle_gamma   90.00
#
_symmetry.space_group_name_H-M   'P 1'
#
loop_
_entity.id
_entity.type
_entity.pdbx_description
1 polymer ?
#
loop_
_entity_poly.entity_id
_entity_poly.type
_entity_poly.pdbx_seq_one_letter_code
_entity_poly.pdbx_strand_id
1 'polypeptide(L)'
;QAGGLPGAIALPITVEEGKAIFVPKVLPAEEKAASPSSKGETVAAFQDVSVSYRSVKGAPHTVFSRLNLEIHKGDKVALIGSNGAGKSTMMKLLVGLLKPSSGDILLNEKSIRDLKPEALSRQISMVYQNPEDMFIKDSIGGDIAYAMEVRRVPDSAKRTDELLERFRLKDIPFG
;
A
#
# COMPACT_ATOMS: atom_id res chain seq x y z
N GLN A 1 3.22 25.11 -42.95
CA GLN A 1 2.49 23.82 -43.04
C GLN A 1 2.67 23.13 -41.72
N ALA A 2 1.63 23.22 -40.87
CA ALA A 2 1.57 22.58 -39.59
C ALA A 2 1.15 21.10 -39.81
N GLY A 3 2.09 20.17 -39.59
CA GLY A 3 1.81 18.76 -39.53
C GLY A 3 1.06 18.45 -38.25
N GLY A 4 -0.27 18.31 -38.32
CA GLY A 4 -1.08 17.80 -37.23
C GLY A 4 -0.73 16.35 -36.98
N LEU A 5 -0.52 16.00 -35.70
CA LEU A 5 -0.38 14.61 -35.24
C LEU A 5 -1.68 13.86 -35.58
N PRO A 6 -1.64 12.71 -36.26
CA PRO A 6 -2.81 11.92 -36.51
C PRO A 6 -3.26 11.25 -35.21
N GLY A 7 -4.52 11.45 -34.80
CA GLY A 7 -5.22 10.62 -33.82
C GLY A 7 -5.15 11.08 -32.38
N ALA A 8 -5.37 12.37 -32.10
CA ALA A 8 -5.73 12.77 -30.76
C ALA A 8 -7.12 12.22 -30.43
N ILE A 9 -7.17 11.06 -29.75
CA ILE A 9 -8.41 10.56 -29.13
C ILE A 9 -8.75 11.56 -28.02
N ALA A 10 -9.88 12.28 -28.17
CA ALA A 10 -10.37 13.14 -27.11
C ALA A 10 -10.60 12.27 -25.85
N LEU A 11 -9.98 12.67 -24.74
CA LEU A 11 -10.23 11.97 -23.47
C LEU A 11 -11.69 12.16 -23.04
N PRO A 12 -12.38 11.10 -22.61
CA PRO A 12 -13.75 11.20 -22.15
C PRO A 12 -13.84 12.09 -20.90
N ILE A 13 -14.78 13.02 -20.89
CA ILE A 13 -15.02 13.96 -19.78
C ILE A 13 -16.12 13.42 -18.87
N THR A 14 -17.03 12.58 -19.41
CA THR A 14 -18.12 11.98 -18.67
C THR A 14 -18.00 10.46 -18.58
N VAL A 15 -18.72 9.88 -17.62
CA VAL A 15 -18.77 8.40 -17.45
C VAL A 15 -19.39 7.72 -18.66
N GLU A 16 -20.42 8.35 -19.28
CA GLU A 16 -21.10 7.86 -20.47
C GLU A 16 -20.18 7.85 -21.68
N GLU A 17 -19.42 8.92 -21.90
CA GLU A 17 -18.40 8.99 -22.96
C GLU A 17 -17.30 7.97 -22.73
N GLY A 18 -16.87 7.77 -21.48
CA GLY A 18 -15.91 6.75 -21.13
C GLY A 18 -16.42 5.33 -21.44
N LYS A 19 -17.67 5.03 -21.15
CA LYS A 19 -18.29 3.73 -21.48
C LYS A 19 -18.39 3.49 -22.97
N ALA A 20 -18.59 4.54 -23.77
CA ALA A 20 -18.65 4.45 -25.22
C ALA A 20 -17.29 4.18 -25.88
N ILE A 21 -16.21 4.72 -25.29
CA ILE A 21 -14.85 4.60 -25.83
C ILE A 21 -14.15 3.34 -25.31
N PHE A 22 -14.33 3.03 -24.03
CA PHE A 22 -13.78 1.83 -23.41
C PHE A 22 -14.78 0.66 -23.55
N VAL A 23 -14.89 0.14 -24.75
CA VAL A 23 -15.47 -1.19 -24.94
C VAL A 23 -14.53 -2.16 -24.22
N PRO A 24 -14.96 -2.86 -23.17
CA PRO A 24 -14.11 -3.86 -22.54
C PRO A 24 -13.81 -4.92 -23.60
N LYS A 25 -12.60 -4.91 -24.14
CA LYS A 25 -12.09 -6.03 -24.91
C LYS A 25 -12.00 -7.16 -23.88
N VAL A 26 -13.03 -7.98 -23.83
CA VAL A 26 -12.94 -9.25 -23.10
C VAL A 26 -11.84 -10.01 -23.83
N LEU A 27 -10.63 -9.87 -23.32
CA LEU A 27 -9.57 -10.79 -23.65
C LEU A 27 -10.11 -12.14 -23.21
N PRO A 28 -10.10 -13.16 -24.08
CA PRO A 28 -10.43 -14.51 -23.62
C PRO A 28 -9.56 -14.70 -22.38
N ALA A 29 -10.20 -14.98 -21.26
CA ALA A 29 -9.49 -15.41 -20.08
C ALA A 29 -8.74 -16.67 -20.50
N GLU A 30 -7.49 -16.52 -20.93
CA GLU A 30 -6.54 -17.58 -20.70
C GLU A 30 -6.48 -17.69 -19.18
N GLU A 31 -7.39 -18.50 -18.64
CA GLU A 31 -7.18 -19.15 -17.37
C GLU A 31 -5.91 -19.99 -17.49
N LYS A 32 -4.77 -19.35 -17.56
CA LYS A 32 -3.64 -19.85 -16.85
C LYS A 32 -4.01 -19.69 -15.39
N ALA A 33 -4.80 -20.62 -14.90
CA ALA A 33 -4.69 -21.06 -13.54
C ALA A 33 -3.18 -21.20 -13.32
N ALA A 34 -2.58 -20.20 -12.69
CA ALA A 34 -1.23 -20.34 -12.20
C ALA A 34 -1.31 -21.58 -11.33
N SER A 35 -0.75 -22.69 -11.84
CA SER A 35 -0.49 -23.86 -11.02
C SER A 35 0.08 -23.32 -9.73
N PRO A 36 -0.36 -23.77 -8.54
CA PRO A 36 0.23 -23.31 -7.31
C PRO A 36 1.72 -23.62 -7.41
N SER A 37 2.49 -22.63 -7.88
CA SER A 37 3.93 -22.65 -7.75
C SER A 37 4.16 -22.93 -6.28
N SER A 38 4.99 -23.87 -5.97
CA SER A 38 5.40 -24.26 -4.61
C SER A 38 5.26 -23.07 -3.70
N LYS A 39 4.31 -23.12 -2.74
CA LYS A 39 4.00 -21.99 -1.85
C LYS A 39 5.33 -21.50 -1.31
N GLY A 40 5.76 -20.33 -1.75
CA GLY A 40 6.99 -19.73 -1.28
C GLY A 40 6.91 -19.45 0.22
N GLU A 41 7.98 -19.03 0.81
CA GLU A 41 8.04 -18.58 2.20
C GLU A 41 6.92 -17.56 2.48
N THR A 42 6.05 -17.83 3.45
CA THR A 42 4.97 -16.91 3.85
C THR A 42 5.59 -15.73 4.58
N VAL A 43 5.42 -14.53 4.03
CA VAL A 43 5.94 -13.28 4.61
C VAL A 43 4.91 -12.55 5.45
N ALA A 44 3.62 -12.72 5.15
CA ALA A 44 2.55 -12.19 5.97
C ALA A 44 1.33 -13.12 5.94
N ALA A 45 0.64 -13.27 7.06
CA ALA A 45 -0.58 -14.06 7.16
C ALA A 45 -1.61 -13.39 8.07
N PHE A 46 -2.86 -13.41 7.64
CA PHE A 46 -4.03 -13.07 8.44
C PHE A 46 -4.67 -14.40 8.87
N GLN A 47 -4.87 -14.58 10.16
CA GLN A 47 -5.42 -15.81 10.74
C GLN A 47 -6.71 -15.49 11.53
N ASP A 48 -7.86 -15.86 10.96
CA ASP A 48 -9.20 -15.62 11.53
C ASP A 48 -9.43 -14.16 11.95
N VAL A 49 -8.88 -13.22 11.21
CA VAL A 49 -8.90 -11.78 11.54
C VAL A 49 -10.30 -11.20 11.37
N SER A 50 -10.82 -10.64 12.45
CA SER A 50 -12.08 -9.88 12.44
C SER A 50 -11.83 -8.44 12.88
N VAL A 51 -12.52 -7.50 12.21
CA VAL A 51 -12.46 -6.07 12.53
C VAL A 51 -13.85 -5.47 12.45
N SER A 52 -14.22 -4.75 13.49
CA SER A 52 -15.46 -3.97 13.55
C SER A 52 -15.17 -2.57 14.06
N TYR A 53 -15.78 -1.59 13.43
CA TYR A 53 -15.76 -0.21 13.90
C TYR A 53 -17.00 0.06 14.78
N ARG A 54 -16.80 0.73 15.90
CA ARG A 54 -17.92 1.20 16.73
C ARG A 54 -18.66 2.30 15.99
N SER A 55 -19.98 2.13 15.88
CA SER A 55 -20.85 3.20 15.42
C SER A 55 -21.29 4.05 16.61
N VAL A 56 -21.33 5.38 16.44
CA VAL A 56 -21.79 6.31 17.48
C VAL A 56 -23.30 6.17 17.73
N LYS A 57 -24.06 5.72 16.72
CA LYS A 57 -25.53 5.63 16.75
C LYS A 57 -26.07 4.35 16.09
N GLY A 58 -25.46 3.18 16.33
CA GLY A 58 -25.98 1.96 15.69
C GLY A 58 -25.16 0.72 16.00
N ALA A 59 -25.51 -0.39 15.33
CA ALA A 59 -24.76 -1.63 15.43
C ALA A 59 -23.30 -1.46 14.94
N PRO A 60 -22.32 -2.18 15.52
CA PRO A 60 -20.96 -2.16 15.04
C PRO A 60 -20.90 -2.52 13.54
N HIS A 61 -20.14 -1.74 12.78
CA HIS A 61 -19.90 -2.05 11.37
C HIS A 61 -18.73 -3.02 11.24
N THR A 62 -19.02 -4.27 10.88
CA THR A 62 -18.00 -5.29 10.66
C THR A 62 -17.41 -5.14 9.26
N VAL A 63 -16.11 -4.95 9.18
CA VAL A 63 -15.35 -4.84 7.92
C VAL A 63 -14.83 -6.21 7.49
N PHE A 64 -14.26 -6.95 8.42
CA PHE A 64 -13.80 -8.32 8.21
C PHE A 64 -14.36 -9.26 9.25
N SER A 65 -14.74 -10.45 8.81
CA SER A 65 -15.17 -11.55 9.67
C SER A 65 -14.36 -12.79 9.33
N ARG A 66 -13.48 -13.19 10.24
CA ARG A 66 -12.62 -14.38 10.10
C ARG A 66 -11.83 -14.42 8.79
N LEU A 67 -11.21 -13.28 8.44
CA LEU A 67 -10.37 -13.18 7.25
C LEU A 67 -9.13 -14.06 7.41
N ASN A 68 -8.91 -14.94 6.43
CA ASN A 68 -7.71 -15.74 6.30
C ASN A 68 -7.07 -15.41 4.94
N LEU A 69 -5.80 -15.01 4.96
CA LEU A 69 -5.02 -14.64 3.79
C LEU A 69 -3.54 -14.89 4.05
N GLU A 70 -2.86 -15.47 3.08
CA GLU A 70 -1.40 -15.61 3.09
C GLU A 70 -0.80 -14.82 1.95
N ILE A 71 0.33 -14.15 2.22
CA ILE A 71 1.15 -13.44 1.24
C ILE A 71 2.53 -14.06 1.28
N HIS A 72 3.03 -14.46 0.12
CA HIS A 72 4.30 -15.14 -0.02
C HIS A 72 5.38 -14.20 -0.54
N LYS A 73 6.61 -14.56 -0.31
CA LYS A 73 7.77 -13.81 -0.79
C LYS A 73 7.75 -13.67 -2.32
N GLY A 74 7.84 -12.44 -2.77
CA GLY A 74 7.79 -12.11 -4.20
C GLY A 74 6.39 -11.88 -4.77
N ASP A 75 5.33 -12.10 -4.00
CA ASP A 75 3.97 -11.83 -4.44
C ASP A 75 3.76 -10.36 -4.78
N LYS A 76 2.97 -10.13 -5.81
CA LYS A 76 2.42 -8.81 -6.20
C LYS A 76 0.91 -8.87 -6.03
N VAL A 77 0.42 -8.32 -4.93
CA VAL A 77 -0.98 -8.41 -4.54
C VAL A 77 -1.72 -7.12 -4.87
N ALA A 78 -2.84 -7.21 -5.58
CA ALA A 78 -3.75 -6.10 -5.82
C ALA A 78 -5.02 -6.24 -4.97
N LEU A 79 -5.34 -5.21 -4.17
CA LEU A 79 -6.59 -5.14 -3.42
C LEU A 79 -7.63 -4.37 -4.23
N ILE A 80 -8.65 -5.06 -4.73
CA ILE A 80 -9.71 -4.49 -5.56
C ILE A 80 -11.02 -4.52 -4.78
N GLY A 81 -11.81 -3.47 -4.91
CA GLY A 81 -13.11 -3.36 -4.25
C GLY A 81 -13.63 -1.92 -4.25
N SER A 82 -14.93 -1.76 -3.99
CA SER A 82 -15.58 -0.46 -3.86
C SER A 82 -15.03 0.37 -2.70
N ASN A 83 -15.41 1.65 -2.63
CA ASN A 83 -15.10 2.47 -1.45
C ASN A 83 -15.80 1.88 -0.22
N GLY A 84 -15.09 1.81 0.89
CA GLY A 84 -15.60 1.16 2.11
C GLY A 84 -15.39 -0.36 2.19
N ALA A 85 -14.91 -1.03 1.15
CA ALA A 85 -14.68 -2.49 1.14
C ALA A 85 -13.55 -2.98 2.09
N GLY A 86 -12.93 -2.10 2.86
CA GLY A 86 -11.91 -2.47 3.85
C GLY A 86 -10.47 -2.44 3.36
N LYS A 87 -10.19 -1.99 2.12
CA LYS A 87 -8.81 -1.93 1.58
C LYS A 87 -7.84 -1.20 2.50
N SER A 88 -8.17 0.02 2.90
CA SER A 88 -7.34 0.82 3.82
C SER A 88 -7.29 0.20 5.23
N THR A 89 -8.35 -0.48 5.66
CA THR A 89 -8.37 -1.20 6.94
C THR A 89 -7.36 -2.34 6.92
N MET A 90 -7.31 -3.13 5.84
CA MET A 90 -6.34 -4.22 5.68
C MET A 90 -4.90 -3.69 5.72
N MET A 91 -4.62 -2.60 5.00
CA MET A 91 -3.29 -1.97 5.01
C MET A 91 -2.90 -1.50 6.41
N LYS A 92 -3.81 -0.83 7.13
CA LYS A 92 -3.58 -0.36 8.50
C LYS A 92 -3.35 -1.51 9.49
N LEU A 93 -4.07 -2.62 9.32
CA LEU A 93 -3.85 -3.84 10.10
C LEU A 93 -2.44 -4.39 9.87
N LEU A 94 -2.04 -4.51 8.61
CA LEU A 94 -0.76 -5.12 8.23
C LEU A 94 0.44 -4.33 8.75
N VAL A 95 0.35 -2.99 8.81
CA VAL A 95 1.41 -2.14 9.35
C VAL A 95 1.26 -1.86 10.86
N GLY A 96 0.30 -2.50 11.53
CA GLY A 96 0.10 -2.38 12.97
C GLY A 96 -0.55 -1.07 13.46
N LEU A 97 -1.04 -0.22 12.53
CA LEU A 97 -1.77 1.01 12.87
C LEU A 97 -3.19 0.75 13.37
N LEU A 98 -3.71 -0.43 13.11
CA LEU A 98 -5.00 -0.90 13.60
C LEU A 98 -4.83 -2.29 14.21
N LYS A 99 -5.49 -2.54 15.34
CA LYS A 99 -5.51 -3.85 15.95
C LYS A 99 -6.79 -4.59 15.57
N PRO A 100 -6.73 -5.89 15.24
CA PRO A 100 -7.92 -6.67 14.98
C PRO A 100 -8.73 -6.87 16.26
N SER A 101 -10.06 -7.01 16.13
CA SER A 101 -10.97 -7.36 17.22
C SER A 101 -10.76 -8.80 17.68
N SER A 102 -10.46 -9.70 16.73
CA SER A 102 -10.08 -11.10 17.00
C SER A 102 -9.19 -11.61 15.87
N GLY A 103 -8.59 -12.78 16.08
CA GLY A 103 -7.62 -13.37 15.17
C GLY A 103 -6.23 -12.74 15.33
N ASP A 104 -5.29 -13.12 14.49
CA ASP A 104 -3.92 -12.63 14.54
C ASP A 104 -3.36 -12.32 13.15
N ILE A 105 -2.33 -11.48 13.12
CA ILE A 105 -1.59 -11.15 11.89
C ILE A 105 -0.14 -11.49 12.15
N LEU A 106 0.39 -12.35 11.31
CA LEU A 106 1.78 -12.77 11.38
C LEU A 106 2.59 -12.03 10.31
N LEU A 107 3.79 -11.64 10.68
CA LEU A 107 4.81 -11.13 9.78
C LEU A 107 6.09 -11.94 9.99
N ASN A 108 6.54 -12.66 8.95
CA ASN A 108 7.64 -13.61 9.05
C ASN A 108 7.45 -14.57 10.24
N GLU A 109 6.27 -15.20 10.32
CA GLU A 109 5.85 -16.16 11.35
C GLU A 109 5.70 -15.60 12.78
N LYS A 110 5.92 -14.29 12.98
CA LYS A 110 5.77 -13.64 14.29
C LYS A 110 4.52 -12.78 14.33
N SER A 111 3.76 -12.88 15.41
CA SER A 111 2.63 -11.99 15.63
C SER A 111 3.08 -10.53 15.64
N ILE A 112 2.39 -9.67 14.87
CA ILE A 112 2.69 -8.24 14.89
C ILE A 112 2.40 -7.61 16.25
N ARG A 113 1.60 -8.26 17.10
CA ARG A 113 1.31 -7.79 18.46
C ARG A 113 2.53 -7.88 19.37
N ASP A 114 3.43 -8.85 19.09
CA ASP A 114 4.64 -9.10 19.86
C ASP A 114 5.82 -8.25 19.37
N LEU A 115 5.66 -7.60 18.22
CA LEU A 115 6.68 -6.74 17.64
C LEU A 115 6.59 -5.32 18.19
N LYS A 116 7.72 -4.78 18.61
CA LYS A 116 7.82 -3.34 18.92
C LYS A 116 7.66 -2.52 17.62
N PRO A 117 7.08 -1.31 17.69
CA PRO A 117 6.86 -0.45 16.50
C PRO A 117 8.12 -0.27 15.65
N GLU A 118 9.29 -0.13 16.27
CA GLU A 118 10.57 0.03 15.56
C GLU A 118 10.97 -1.25 14.81
N ALA A 119 10.68 -2.42 15.37
CA ALA A 119 10.96 -3.71 14.72
C ALA A 119 10.01 -3.95 13.56
N LEU A 120 8.75 -3.57 13.72
CA LEU A 120 7.74 -3.68 12.67
C LEU A 120 8.05 -2.73 11.49
N SER A 121 8.39 -1.46 11.77
CA SER A 121 8.70 -0.45 10.74
C SER A 121 9.94 -0.78 9.90
N ARG A 122 10.82 -1.66 10.39
CA ARG A 122 11.97 -2.16 9.63
C ARG A 122 11.61 -3.25 8.63
N GLN A 123 10.50 -3.94 8.86
CA GLN A 123 10.08 -5.09 8.05
C GLN A 123 9.02 -4.73 7.02
N ILE A 124 8.18 -3.72 7.32
CA ILE A 124 7.08 -3.32 6.46
C ILE A 124 6.99 -1.80 6.37
N SER A 125 6.62 -1.31 5.20
CA SER A 125 6.38 0.12 4.94
C SER A 125 5.06 0.29 4.20
N MET A 126 4.42 1.43 4.40
CA MET A 126 3.19 1.81 3.71
C MET A 126 3.36 3.20 3.09
N VAL A 127 2.84 3.37 1.89
CA VAL A 127 2.68 4.69 1.27
C VAL A 127 1.20 5.06 1.36
N TYR A 128 0.91 6.24 1.91
CA TYR A 128 -0.46 6.75 2.02
C TYR A 128 -0.97 7.23 0.67
N GLN A 129 -2.28 7.27 0.52
CA GLN A 129 -2.93 7.81 -0.67
C GLN A 129 -2.62 9.30 -0.85
N ASN A 130 -2.56 10.04 0.25
CA ASN A 130 -2.08 11.41 0.29
C ASN A 130 -0.64 11.44 0.83
N PRO A 131 0.37 11.71 0.00
CA PRO A 131 1.77 11.73 0.44
C PRO A 131 2.06 12.78 1.51
N GLU A 132 1.31 13.88 1.53
CA GLU A 132 1.48 14.96 2.51
C GLU A 132 1.28 14.48 3.94
N ASP A 133 0.42 13.47 4.16
CA ASP A 133 0.19 12.87 5.48
C ASP A 133 1.41 12.10 6.02
N MET A 134 2.44 11.93 5.21
CA MET A 134 3.66 11.19 5.57
C MET A 134 4.81 12.10 6.01
N PHE A 135 4.78 13.37 5.68
CA PHE A 135 5.86 14.29 6.01
C PHE A 135 5.81 14.69 7.49
N ILE A 136 6.97 14.56 8.16
CA ILE A 136 7.13 14.85 9.60
C ILE A 136 8.07 16.04 9.80
N LYS A 137 8.98 16.26 8.86
CA LYS A 137 10.00 17.30 8.90
C LYS A 137 9.69 18.42 7.91
N ASP A 138 10.28 19.58 8.14
CA ASP A 138 10.12 20.74 7.28
C ASP A 138 10.96 20.68 6.00
N SER A 139 11.65 19.56 5.76
CA SER A 139 12.48 19.38 4.58
C SER A 139 12.53 17.93 4.11
N ILE A 140 12.63 17.73 2.79
CA ILE A 140 12.75 16.39 2.17
C ILE A 140 13.97 15.66 2.75
N GLY A 141 15.11 16.36 2.82
CA GLY A 141 16.32 15.81 3.41
C GLY A 141 16.13 15.43 4.88
N GLY A 142 15.41 16.25 5.64
CA GLY A 142 15.06 15.99 7.03
C GLY A 142 14.19 14.75 7.19
N ASP A 143 13.16 14.57 6.34
CA ASP A 143 12.31 13.36 6.38
C ASP A 143 13.08 12.09 6.03
N ILE A 144 13.93 12.15 4.98
CA ILE A 144 14.76 11.02 4.59
C ILE A 144 15.74 10.65 5.71
N ALA A 145 16.45 11.64 6.27
CA ALA A 145 17.38 11.43 7.37
C ALA A 145 16.69 10.83 8.59
N TYR A 146 15.55 11.41 8.99
CA TYR A 146 14.75 10.92 10.11
C TYR A 146 14.29 9.47 9.90
N ALA A 147 13.79 9.14 8.70
CA ALA A 147 13.38 7.78 8.37
C ALA A 147 14.54 6.77 8.46
N MET A 148 15.75 7.18 8.11
CA MET A 148 16.94 6.35 8.23
C MET A 148 17.41 6.20 9.69
N GLU A 149 17.37 7.28 10.47
CA GLU A 149 17.74 7.26 11.89
C GLU A 149 16.82 6.32 12.69
N VAL A 150 15.50 6.44 12.52
CA VAL A 150 14.53 5.56 13.18
C VAL A 150 14.78 4.09 12.85
N ARG A 151 15.19 3.81 11.61
CA ARG A 151 15.54 2.46 11.16
C ARG A 151 16.97 2.04 11.51
N ARG A 152 17.76 2.91 12.11
CA ARG A 152 19.17 2.71 12.46
C ARG A 152 20.01 2.29 11.24
N VAL A 153 19.77 2.96 10.10
CA VAL A 153 20.53 2.74 8.87
C VAL A 153 21.95 3.33 9.06
N PRO A 154 23.01 2.55 8.82
CA PRO A 154 24.38 3.08 8.88
C PRO A 154 24.59 4.20 7.85
N ASP A 155 25.45 5.16 8.16
CA ASP A 155 25.82 6.27 7.27
C ASP A 155 24.61 7.07 6.74
N SER A 156 23.61 7.29 7.60
CA SER A 156 22.33 7.92 7.23
C SER A 156 22.51 9.26 6.51
N ALA A 157 23.43 10.10 6.96
CA ALA A 157 23.70 11.40 6.33
C ALA A 157 24.18 11.26 4.88
N LYS A 158 25.18 10.41 4.64
CA LYS A 158 25.71 10.14 3.30
C LYS A 158 24.63 9.56 2.38
N ARG A 159 23.87 8.60 2.89
CA ARG A 159 22.77 7.99 2.11
C ARG A 159 21.65 8.95 1.82
N THR A 160 21.36 9.89 2.72
CA THR A 160 20.39 10.96 2.47
C THR A 160 20.85 11.81 1.29
N ASP A 161 22.13 12.24 1.30
CA ASP A 161 22.70 13.03 0.20
C ASP A 161 22.66 12.29 -1.13
N GLU A 162 23.05 11.02 -1.13
CA GLU A 162 23.00 10.15 -2.32
C GLU A 162 21.57 10.03 -2.89
N LEU A 163 20.54 9.90 -2.02
CA LEU A 163 19.14 9.83 -2.44
C LEU A 163 18.66 11.18 -3.00
N LEU A 164 18.97 12.28 -2.31
CA LEU A 164 18.61 13.62 -2.78
C LEU A 164 19.19 13.89 -4.16
N GLU A 165 20.44 13.50 -4.40
CA GLU A 165 21.09 13.63 -5.70
C GLU A 165 20.45 12.72 -6.76
N ARG A 166 20.25 11.43 -6.43
CA ARG A 166 19.64 10.43 -7.34
C ARG A 166 18.26 10.85 -7.82
N PHE A 167 17.46 11.44 -6.96
CA PHE A 167 16.10 11.88 -7.26
C PHE A 167 16.04 13.35 -7.68
N ARG A 168 17.19 14.07 -7.78
CA ARG A 168 17.29 15.50 -8.14
C ARG A 168 16.46 16.40 -7.20
N LEU A 169 16.54 16.11 -5.90
CA LEU A 169 15.80 16.83 -4.89
C LEU A 169 16.65 17.83 -4.08
N LYS A 170 17.95 17.92 -4.36
CA LYS A 170 18.88 18.82 -3.63
C LYS A 170 18.53 20.30 -3.74
N ASP A 171 18.02 20.70 -4.90
CA ASP A 171 17.81 22.11 -5.26
C ASP A 171 16.33 22.50 -5.29
N ILE A 172 15.45 21.66 -4.76
CA ILE A 172 14.03 21.98 -4.70
C ILE A 172 13.79 22.86 -3.49
N PRO A 173 13.45 24.15 -3.69
CA PRO A 173 13.09 25.01 -2.57
C PRO A 173 11.79 24.50 -1.96
N PHE A 174 11.76 24.42 -0.63
CA PHE A 174 10.52 24.30 0.10
C PHE A 174 9.74 25.60 -0.08
N GLY A 175 8.57 25.50 -0.75
CA GLY A 175 7.63 26.58 -0.83
C GLY A 175 6.81 26.71 0.43
#